data_0e389e862864203b1c18b32c41826e60
#
_entry.id   0e389e862864203b1c18b32c41826e60
#
_cell.length_a   1.000
_cell.length_b   1.000
_cell.length_c   1.000
_cell.angle_alpha   90.00
_cell.angle_beta   90.00
_cell.angle_gamma   90.00
#
_symmetry.space_group_name_H-M   'P 1'
#
loop_
_entity.id
_entity.type
_entity.pdbx_description
1 polymer ?
#
loop_
_entity_poly.entity_id
_entity_poly.type
_entity_poly.pdbx_seq_one_letter_code
_entity_poly.pdbx_strand_id
1 'polypeptide(L)'
;MRKKIISIIALLIIVGLVYAVTTNYPKLSIVTSYAAKKMCSCTFIAERAQESIQNEDLGLSLLSLSETVIDKEKKTATSTIFGMQAKTAEYRGKLGCILIHGKDDFDIKFPSNQIGTNELPDLAFPYGDKVEMKSVQGVNYTKLNQAADLAFDPNNEMVDLKTRSLLVLHKDSIILERYANGYDKDTEILGWSMTKSIMNTWVGMMVKDSLLDVANKTLFQEWNDDERKDISLHNLLNMQSGLEWEEVYSEISPATKMLYNSEDNGGVALGQPLEFAPGTYWEYSSGTSNIISKYLRNQFNAYDDYLRFPHDRIFDKLHMNSAVMEVDEAGGYIGSSYCYATTRDWARFGTLYLRDGVWNGERLLPEGWVDYTKTPATSSNGRYGAHFWTNASPKYYKDAPEGMFSANGYEGQRVFIIPSKDLIIVRMGLSSNFDFNSLIKNICDSIEN
;
A
#
# COMPACT_ATOMS: atom_id res chain seq x y z
N MET A 1 -4.11 -29.50 54.55
CA MET A 1 -4.97 -28.67 53.70
C MET A 1 -4.20 -27.50 53.05
N ARG A 2 -3.54 -26.59 53.77
CA ARG A 2 -2.80 -25.44 53.23
C ARG A 2 -1.79 -25.79 52.10
N LYS A 3 -0.96 -26.83 52.28
CA LYS A 3 0.01 -27.25 51.25
C LYS A 3 -0.66 -27.74 49.96
N LYS A 4 -1.78 -28.47 50.04
CA LYS A 4 -2.55 -28.93 48.85
C LYS A 4 -3.17 -27.75 48.10
N ILE A 5 -3.66 -26.73 48.81
CA ILE A 5 -4.23 -25.52 48.20
C ILE A 5 -3.12 -24.74 47.49
N ILE A 6 -1.95 -24.56 48.09
CA ILE A 6 -0.80 -23.89 47.48
C ILE A 6 -0.35 -24.62 46.22
N SER A 7 -0.28 -25.97 46.24
CA SER A 7 0.10 -26.75 45.06
C SER A 7 -0.94 -26.66 43.93
N ILE A 8 -2.24 -26.58 44.23
CA ILE A 8 -3.30 -26.37 43.23
C ILE A 8 -3.17 -24.97 42.61
N ILE A 9 -2.98 -23.92 43.42
CA ILE A 9 -2.78 -22.56 42.93
C ILE A 9 -1.54 -22.46 42.05
N ALA A 10 -0.42 -23.07 42.46
CA ALA A 10 0.81 -23.10 41.66
C ALA A 10 0.59 -23.82 40.33
N LEU A 11 -0.15 -24.96 40.34
CA LEU A 11 -0.50 -25.66 39.11
C LEU A 11 -1.37 -24.83 38.19
N LEU A 12 -2.40 -24.15 38.72
CA LEU A 12 -3.25 -23.26 37.92
C LEU A 12 -2.46 -22.08 37.30
N ILE A 13 -1.53 -21.51 38.06
CA ILE A 13 -0.62 -20.45 37.53
C ILE A 13 0.26 -21.00 36.41
N ILE A 14 0.82 -22.19 36.59
CA ILE A 14 1.66 -22.83 35.55
C ILE A 14 0.82 -23.12 34.30
N VAL A 15 -0.37 -23.69 34.45
CA VAL A 15 -1.27 -23.95 33.32
C VAL A 15 -1.69 -22.66 32.64
N GLY A 16 -1.99 -21.61 33.40
CA GLY A 16 -2.30 -20.28 32.87
C GLY A 16 -1.10 -19.66 32.11
N LEU A 17 0.11 -19.78 32.63
CA LEU A 17 1.33 -19.34 31.98
C LEU A 17 1.61 -20.13 30.68
N VAL A 18 1.50 -21.46 30.74
CA VAL A 18 1.68 -22.30 29.54
C VAL A 18 0.66 -21.94 28.48
N TYR A 19 -0.60 -21.79 28.85
CA TYR A 19 -1.65 -21.32 27.92
C TYR A 19 -1.35 -19.95 27.33
N ALA A 20 -0.98 -18.97 28.15
CA ALA A 20 -0.63 -17.62 27.70
C ALA A 20 0.58 -17.62 26.75
N VAL A 21 1.60 -18.43 27.05
CA VAL A 21 2.79 -18.58 26.20
C VAL A 21 2.40 -19.25 24.88
N THR A 22 1.72 -20.38 24.92
CA THR A 22 1.39 -21.14 23.69
C THR A 22 0.45 -20.37 22.75
N THR A 23 -0.48 -19.57 23.30
CA THR A 23 -1.39 -18.73 22.50
C THR A 23 -0.73 -17.47 21.93
N ASN A 24 0.20 -16.85 22.66
CA ASN A 24 0.81 -15.60 22.22
C ASN A 24 2.16 -15.78 21.53
N TYR A 25 2.85 -16.91 21.75
CA TYR A 25 4.15 -17.16 21.12
C TYR A 25 4.15 -17.08 19.58
N PRO A 26 3.12 -17.57 18.86
CA PRO A 26 3.01 -17.37 17.41
C PRO A 26 2.83 -15.91 17.01
N LYS A 27 2.21 -15.07 17.85
CA LYS A 27 2.07 -13.62 17.59
C LYS A 27 3.44 -12.92 17.55
N LEU A 28 4.41 -13.40 18.35
CA LEU A 28 5.75 -12.82 18.36
C LEU A 28 6.44 -12.93 17.00
N SER A 29 6.21 -14.03 16.27
CA SER A 29 6.76 -14.20 14.92
C SER A 29 6.24 -13.15 13.94
N ILE A 30 4.95 -12.81 14.02
CA ILE A 30 4.34 -11.75 13.18
C ILE A 30 4.94 -10.39 13.54
N VAL A 31 5.06 -10.10 14.85
CA VAL A 31 5.60 -8.83 15.35
C VAL A 31 7.05 -8.65 14.92
N THR A 32 7.90 -9.67 15.08
CA THR A 32 9.31 -9.60 14.70
C THR A 32 9.49 -9.54 13.17
N SER A 33 8.66 -10.24 12.39
CA SER A 33 8.66 -10.14 10.93
C SER A 33 8.28 -8.74 10.46
N TYR A 34 7.19 -8.17 11.02
CA TYR A 34 6.80 -6.80 10.74
C TYR A 34 7.92 -5.82 11.08
N ALA A 35 8.51 -5.93 12.29
CA ALA A 35 9.57 -5.03 12.75
C ALA A 35 10.83 -5.13 11.88
N ALA A 36 11.26 -6.34 11.53
CA ALA A 36 12.41 -6.57 10.65
C ALA A 36 12.18 -5.95 9.28
N LYS A 37 11.01 -6.21 8.66
CA LYS A 37 10.67 -5.67 7.35
C LYS A 37 10.54 -4.15 7.36
N LYS A 38 9.83 -3.59 8.35
CA LYS A 38 9.66 -2.14 8.49
C LYS A 38 10.99 -1.44 8.72
N MET A 39 11.82 -1.96 9.63
CA MET A 39 13.14 -1.40 9.89
C MET A 39 14.04 -1.46 8.65
N CYS A 40 14.08 -2.60 7.94
CA CYS A 40 14.84 -2.74 6.70
C CYS A 40 14.40 -1.73 5.65
N SER A 41 13.11 -1.68 5.32
CA SER A 41 12.61 -0.82 4.27
C SER A 41 12.75 0.67 4.59
N CYS A 42 12.43 1.07 5.83
CA CYS A 42 12.61 2.47 6.24
C CYS A 42 14.08 2.90 6.30
N THR A 43 15.02 1.96 6.59
CA THR A 43 16.46 2.26 6.62
C THR A 43 17.06 2.33 5.23
N PHE A 44 16.76 1.38 4.35
CA PHE A 44 17.48 1.22 3.08
C PHE A 44 16.73 1.78 1.86
N ILE A 45 15.42 1.99 1.95
CA ILE A 45 14.64 2.67 0.91
C ILE A 45 14.45 4.13 1.30
N ALA A 46 13.83 4.40 2.45
CA ALA A 46 13.50 5.75 2.89
C ALA A 46 14.64 6.49 3.62
N GLU A 47 15.82 5.89 3.75
CA GLU A 47 17.03 6.44 4.37
C GLU A 47 16.83 7.09 5.75
N ARG A 48 15.82 6.61 6.50
CA ARG A 48 15.46 7.16 7.82
C ARG A 48 16.37 6.63 8.93
N ALA A 49 16.58 7.47 9.94
CA ALA A 49 17.33 7.08 11.13
C ALA A 49 16.61 5.98 11.92
N GLN A 50 17.37 4.97 12.39
CA GLN A 50 16.83 3.84 13.17
C GLN A 50 16.01 4.30 14.38
N GLU A 51 16.47 5.35 15.08
CA GLU A 51 15.77 5.89 16.26
C GLU A 51 14.39 6.45 15.89
N SER A 52 14.27 7.17 14.76
CA SER A 52 12.98 7.67 14.26
C SER A 52 12.04 6.52 13.93
N ILE A 53 12.53 5.47 13.25
CA ILE A 53 11.72 4.29 12.90
C ILE A 53 11.24 3.58 14.17
N GLN A 54 12.13 3.37 15.14
CA GLN A 54 11.80 2.70 16.41
C GLN A 54 10.76 3.47 17.20
N ASN A 55 10.88 4.79 17.29
CA ASN A 55 10.00 5.63 18.12
C ASN A 55 8.65 5.92 17.44
N GLU A 56 8.62 6.04 16.11
CA GLU A 56 7.39 6.38 15.38
C GLU A 56 6.67 5.13 14.87
N ASP A 57 7.34 4.35 14.00
CA ASP A 57 6.71 3.25 13.26
C ASP A 57 6.58 1.98 14.12
N LEU A 58 7.51 1.75 15.03
CA LEU A 58 7.55 0.59 15.93
C LEU A 58 7.22 0.95 17.38
N GLY A 59 6.94 2.21 17.68
CA GLY A 59 6.72 2.71 19.06
C GLY A 59 5.37 2.31 19.69
N LEU A 60 4.56 1.49 19.02
CA LEU A 60 3.19 1.18 19.46
C LEU A 60 3.04 -0.27 19.89
N SER A 61 2.30 -0.51 21.01
CA SER A 61 1.87 -1.84 21.46
C SER A 61 3.03 -2.85 21.57
N LEU A 62 2.82 -4.08 21.11
CA LEU A 62 3.83 -5.15 21.12
C LEU A 62 5.03 -4.85 20.21
N LEU A 63 4.89 -3.98 19.21
CA LEU A 63 5.99 -3.59 18.32
C LEU A 63 7.10 -2.86 19.08
N SER A 64 6.76 -2.10 20.11
CA SER A 64 7.75 -1.39 20.95
C SER A 64 8.67 -2.30 21.74
N LEU A 65 8.31 -3.59 21.89
CA LEU A 65 9.14 -4.60 22.53
C LEU A 65 10.15 -5.25 21.57
N SER A 66 10.08 -4.93 20.29
CA SER A 66 11.00 -5.46 19.30
C SER A 66 12.36 -4.76 19.37
N GLU A 67 13.42 -5.56 19.38
CA GLU A 67 14.80 -5.11 19.28
C GLU A 67 15.32 -5.47 17.90
N THR A 68 15.76 -4.47 17.12
CA THR A 68 16.23 -4.70 15.75
C THR A 68 17.68 -4.32 15.59
N VAL A 69 18.46 -5.24 15.05
CA VAL A 69 19.87 -5.05 14.67
C VAL A 69 19.94 -4.87 13.15
N ILE A 70 20.58 -3.79 12.71
CA ILE A 70 20.83 -3.49 11.29
C ILE A 70 22.29 -3.84 10.98
N ASP A 71 22.49 -4.69 9.97
CA ASP A 71 23.79 -4.96 9.36
C ASP A 71 23.86 -4.21 8.02
N LYS A 72 24.61 -3.10 8.00
CA LYS A 72 24.74 -2.24 6.81
C LYS A 72 25.55 -2.88 5.69
N GLU A 73 26.48 -3.79 6.00
CA GLU A 73 27.31 -4.47 5.00
C GLU A 73 26.48 -5.52 4.26
N LYS A 74 25.73 -6.32 5.01
CA LYS A 74 24.80 -7.33 4.47
C LYS A 74 23.49 -6.74 4.00
N LYS A 75 23.21 -5.47 4.33
CA LYS A 75 21.93 -4.80 4.08
C LYS A 75 20.74 -5.55 4.66
N THR A 76 20.87 -6.02 5.91
CA THR A 76 19.81 -6.76 6.60
C THR A 76 19.34 -6.04 7.86
N ALA A 77 18.11 -6.31 8.27
CA ALA A 77 17.57 -5.97 9.58
C ALA A 77 17.00 -7.22 10.23
N THR A 78 17.52 -7.57 11.41
CA THR A 78 17.07 -8.74 12.18
C THR A 78 16.40 -8.27 13.45
N SER A 79 15.14 -8.66 13.65
CA SER A 79 14.32 -8.28 14.81
C SER A 79 14.04 -9.47 15.70
N THR A 80 14.08 -9.24 17.02
CA THR A 80 13.72 -10.22 18.06
C THR A 80 12.81 -9.56 19.12
N ILE A 81 12.14 -10.37 19.92
CA ILE A 81 11.50 -9.95 21.17
C ILE A 81 12.06 -10.78 22.29
N PHE A 82 12.74 -10.18 23.25
CA PHE A 82 13.46 -10.87 24.35
C PHE A 82 14.41 -11.97 23.84
N GLY A 83 15.08 -11.73 22.71
CA GLY A 83 15.96 -12.71 22.05
C GLY A 83 15.25 -13.89 21.38
N MET A 84 13.90 -13.89 21.35
CA MET A 84 13.08 -14.93 20.73
C MET A 84 12.57 -14.54 19.35
N GLN A 85 12.17 -15.54 18.56
CA GLN A 85 11.54 -15.37 17.24
C GLN A 85 12.31 -14.43 16.31
N ALA A 86 13.63 -14.65 16.18
CA ALA A 86 14.46 -13.88 15.26
C ALA A 86 13.91 -13.96 13.83
N LYS A 87 13.68 -12.81 13.23
CA LYS A 87 13.27 -12.66 11.83
C LYS A 87 14.14 -11.64 11.14
N THR A 88 14.52 -11.96 9.91
CA THR A 88 15.43 -11.12 9.12
C THR A 88 14.75 -10.66 7.84
N ALA A 89 14.92 -9.39 7.50
CA ALA A 89 14.61 -8.85 6.18
C ALA A 89 15.90 -8.39 5.51
N GLU A 90 16.04 -8.63 4.21
CA GLU A 90 17.21 -8.30 3.42
C GLU A 90 16.84 -7.35 2.28
N TYR A 91 17.60 -6.25 2.12
CA TYR A 91 17.40 -5.27 1.06
C TYR A 91 18.04 -5.71 -0.25
N ARG A 92 17.26 -5.72 -1.32
CA ARG A 92 17.62 -6.16 -2.68
C ARG A 92 17.42 -5.07 -3.74
N GLY A 93 17.78 -3.83 -3.43
CA GLY A 93 17.68 -2.70 -4.37
C GLY A 93 16.24 -2.41 -4.80
N LYS A 94 15.97 -2.43 -6.10
CA LYS A 94 14.63 -2.16 -6.67
C LYS A 94 13.54 -3.17 -6.25
N LEU A 95 13.92 -4.31 -5.68
CA LEU A 95 12.99 -5.30 -5.12
C LEU A 95 12.66 -5.04 -3.64
N GLY A 96 13.23 -3.97 -3.07
CA GLY A 96 13.02 -3.57 -1.69
C GLY A 96 13.58 -4.54 -0.67
N CYS A 97 12.96 -4.60 0.49
CA CYS A 97 13.33 -5.51 1.58
C CYS A 97 12.46 -6.77 1.55
N ILE A 98 13.09 -7.93 1.60
CA ILE A 98 12.43 -9.23 1.51
C ILE A 98 12.57 -9.93 2.87
N LEU A 99 11.45 -10.39 3.44
CA LEU A 99 11.48 -11.25 4.62
C LEU A 99 12.01 -12.63 4.25
N ILE A 100 12.97 -13.12 5.05
CA ILE A 100 13.61 -14.42 4.85
C ILE A 100 12.96 -15.45 5.79
N HIS A 101 12.38 -16.49 5.21
CA HIS A 101 11.70 -17.58 5.92
C HIS A 101 12.50 -18.88 5.97
N GLY A 102 13.69 -18.90 5.39
CA GLY A 102 14.62 -20.03 5.51
C GLY A 102 15.02 -20.70 4.20
N LYS A 103 14.81 -20.06 3.06
CA LYS A 103 15.44 -20.52 1.82
C LYS A 103 16.91 -20.11 1.81
N ASP A 104 17.81 -21.08 1.94
CA ASP A 104 19.25 -20.86 1.92
C ASP A 104 19.77 -20.39 0.54
N ASP A 105 19.00 -20.59 -0.54
CA ASP A 105 19.36 -20.27 -1.93
C ASP A 105 18.50 -19.14 -2.54
N PHE A 106 18.11 -18.15 -1.73
CA PHE A 106 17.36 -17.00 -2.20
C PHE A 106 18.28 -16.04 -2.98
N ASP A 107 18.33 -16.15 -4.31
CA ASP A 107 19.15 -15.30 -5.20
C ASP A 107 18.29 -14.51 -6.20
N ILE A 108 17.18 -13.90 -5.76
CA ILE A 108 16.40 -13.02 -6.63
C ILE A 108 17.11 -11.68 -6.72
N LYS A 109 17.41 -11.26 -7.94
CA LYS A 109 18.01 -9.96 -8.27
C LYS A 109 17.16 -9.24 -9.28
N PHE A 110 17.08 -7.94 -9.13
CA PHE A 110 16.48 -7.11 -10.20
C PHE A 110 17.39 -7.16 -11.43
N PRO A 111 16.82 -7.38 -12.64
CA PRO A 111 17.62 -7.46 -13.86
C PRO A 111 18.39 -6.16 -14.11
N SER A 112 19.73 -6.26 -14.21
CA SER A 112 20.65 -5.12 -14.24
C SER A 112 20.71 -4.40 -15.60
N ASN A 113 20.10 -4.93 -16.65
CA ASN A 113 20.21 -4.37 -17.98
C ASN A 113 19.25 -3.20 -18.14
N GLN A 114 19.81 -1.99 -18.07
CA GLN A 114 19.17 -0.72 -18.44
C GLN A 114 17.97 -0.30 -17.54
N ILE A 115 18.21 -0.11 -16.27
CA ILE A 115 17.45 0.92 -15.57
C ILE A 115 17.99 2.22 -16.18
N GLY A 116 17.25 2.82 -17.09
CA GLY A 116 17.56 4.20 -17.47
C GLY A 116 17.54 5.01 -16.18
N THR A 117 18.65 5.67 -15.85
CA THR A 117 18.55 6.89 -15.05
C THR A 117 17.75 7.83 -15.93
N ASN A 118 16.41 7.72 -15.84
CA ASN A 118 15.56 8.63 -16.57
C ASN A 118 15.74 9.98 -15.90
N GLU A 119 16.67 10.77 -16.42
CA GLU A 119 16.71 12.19 -16.11
C GLU A 119 15.29 12.69 -16.36
N LEU A 120 14.71 13.32 -15.36
CA LEU A 120 13.37 13.89 -15.50
C LEU A 120 13.40 14.91 -16.63
N PRO A 121 12.40 14.91 -17.52
CA PRO A 121 12.34 15.87 -18.59
C PRO A 121 12.41 17.30 -18.03
N ASP A 122 12.99 18.21 -18.80
CA ASP A 122 13.05 19.64 -18.48
C ASP A 122 11.67 20.31 -18.65
N LEU A 123 10.67 19.72 -18.01
CA LEU A 123 9.26 20.09 -18.02
C LEU A 123 8.80 20.49 -16.62
N ALA A 124 7.68 21.20 -16.56
CA ALA A 124 6.99 21.49 -15.31
C ALA A 124 6.40 20.20 -14.70
N PHE A 125 6.34 20.17 -13.37
CA PHE A 125 5.60 19.13 -12.64
C PHE A 125 4.12 19.11 -13.12
N PRO A 126 3.50 17.94 -13.28
CA PRO A 126 3.95 16.59 -12.91
C PRO A 126 4.78 15.86 -13.97
N TYR A 127 4.91 16.41 -15.19
CA TYR A 127 5.57 15.76 -16.33
C TYR A 127 7.10 15.89 -16.31
N GLY A 128 7.64 16.71 -15.45
CA GLY A 128 9.05 16.88 -15.12
C GLY A 128 9.20 17.19 -13.64
N ASP A 129 10.32 17.80 -13.24
CA ASP A 129 10.61 18.12 -11.84
C ASP A 129 10.66 19.62 -11.53
N LYS A 130 10.44 20.46 -12.56
CA LYS A 130 10.42 21.90 -12.36
C LYS A 130 9.16 22.31 -11.60
N VAL A 131 9.33 22.71 -10.34
CA VAL A 131 8.26 23.29 -9.53
C VAL A 131 8.39 24.80 -9.56
N GLU A 132 7.49 25.46 -10.28
CA GLU A 132 7.36 26.90 -10.21
C GLU A 132 6.26 27.24 -9.20
N MET A 133 6.65 27.78 -8.06
CA MET A 133 5.70 28.26 -7.03
C MET A 133 5.06 29.57 -7.52
N LYS A 134 4.19 29.46 -8.52
CA LYS A 134 3.35 30.59 -8.98
C LYS A 134 2.00 30.57 -8.27
N SER A 135 1.50 31.76 -7.95
CA SER A 135 0.12 31.86 -7.49
C SER A 135 -0.83 31.47 -8.62
N VAL A 136 -1.62 30.44 -8.39
CA VAL A 136 -2.65 29.99 -9.33
C VAL A 136 -3.89 30.82 -9.09
N GLN A 137 -4.46 31.36 -10.18
CA GLN A 137 -5.68 32.16 -10.12
C GLN A 137 -6.85 31.32 -9.56
N GLY A 138 -7.68 31.91 -8.71
CA GLY A 138 -8.81 31.23 -8.09
C GLY A 138 -8.44 30.40 -6.86
N VAL A 139 -7.18 30.48 -6.37
CA VAL A 139 -6.73 29.83 -5.14
C VAL A 139 -6.61 30.82 -4.01
N ASN A 140 -7.36 30.61 -2.93
CA ASN A 140 -7.20 31.34 -1.67
C ASN A 140 -6.13 30.70 -0.80
N TYR A 141 -4.90 31.15 -0.94
CA TYR A 141 -3.73 30.62 -0.22
C TYR A 141 -3.82 30.75 1.31
N THR A 142 -4.55 31.74 1.83
CA THR A 142 -4.77 31.86 3.29
C THR A 142 -5.59 30.68 3.80
N LYS A 143 -6.73 30.37 3.15
CA LYS A 143 -7.56 29.21 3.51
C LYS A 143 -6.81 27.90 3.29
N LEU A 144 -6.05 27.79 2.20
CA LEU A 144 -5.28 26.59 1.87
C LEU A 144 -4.20 26.31 2.93
N ASN A 145 -3.49 27.35 3.38
CA ASN A 145 -2.49 27.22 4.45
C ASN A 145 -3.16 26.86 5.79
N GLN A 146 -4.31 27.44 6.12
CA GLN A 146 -5.07 27.05 7.31
C GLN A 146 -5.49 25.57 7.27
N ALA A 147 -5.92 25.06 6.11
CA ALA A 147 -6.21 23.63 5.96
C ALA A 147 -4.97 22.75 6.18
N ALA A 148 -3.82 23.20 5.70
CA ALA A 148 -2.55 22.51 5.93
C ALA A 148 -2.13 22.60 7.41
N ASP A 149 -2.28 23.74 8.08
CA ASP A 149 -1.96 23.90 9.50
C ASP A 149 -2.78 22.90 10.33
N LEU A 150 -4.08 22.78 10.06
CA LEU A 150 -4.93 21.78 10.72
C LEU A 150 -4.48 20.35 10.45
N ALA A 151 -3.97 20.04 9.24
CA ALA A 151 -3.52 18.70 8.90
C ALA A 151 -2.22 18.28 9.61
N PHE A 152 -1.38 19.24 9.99
CA PHE A 152 -0.12 18.98 10.71
C PHE A 152 -0.24 19.20 12.21
N ASP A 153 -1.32 19.84 12.69
CA ASP A 153 -1.52 20.20 14.10
C ASP A 153 -0.27 20.86 14.72
N PRO A 154 0.12 22.05 14.26
CA PRO A 154 1.37 22.71 14.69
C PRO A 154 1.42 22.99 16.20
N ASN A 155 0.27 23.02 16.87
CA ASN A 155 0.17 23.23 18.31
C ASN A 155 0.25 21.93 19.11
N ASN A 156 0.31 20.77 18.44
CA ASN A 156 0.34 19.43 19.05
C ASN A 156 -0.86 19.17 20.00
N GLU A 157 -2.00 19.75 19.69
CA GLU A 157 -3.22 19.62 20.49
C GLU A 157 -3.96 18.30 20.20
N MET A 158 -3.75 17.73 19.01
CA MET A 158 -4.35 16.45 18.55
C MET A 158 -3.25 15.42 18.30
N VAL A 159 -2.84 14.72 19.31
CA VAL A 159 -1.65 13.85 19.40
C VAL A 159 -1.54 12.79 18.28
N ASP A 160 -2.64 12.43 17.63
CA ASP A 160 -2.69 11.29 16.69
C ASP A 160 -2.67 11.67 15.21
N LEU A 161 -2.51 12.93 14.83
CA LEU A 161 -2.52 13.33 13.43
C LEU A 161 -1.32 12.77 12.64
N LYS A 162 -0.11 12.85 13.18
CA LYS A 162 1.15 12.29 12.63
C LYS A 162 1.24 12.38 11.10
N THR A 163 0.85 13.54 10.55
CA THR A 163 1.00 13.81 9.12
C THR A 163 2.46 13.99 8.79
N ARG A 164 2.98 13.23 7.81
CA ARG A 164 4.37 13.27 7.35
C ARG A 164 4.54 14.21 6.16
N SER A 165 3.56 14.18 5.24
CA SER A 165 3.54 15.09 4.11
C SER A 165 2.12 15.39 3.64
N LEU A 166 1.95 16.55 3.03
CA LEU A 166 0.72 16.98 2.36
C LEU A 166 1.11 17.73 1.08
N LEU A 167 0.62 17.24 -0.05
CA LEU A 167 0.78 17.87 -1.35
C LEU A 167 -0.60 18.09 -1.98
N VAL A 168 -0.82 19.28 -2.52
CA VAL A 168 -2.02 19.62 -3.28
C VAL A 168 -1.61 20.08 -4.67
N LEU A 169 -2.08 19.34 -5.68
CA LEU A 169 -1.88 19.64 -7.10
C LEU A 169 -3.20 20.10 -7.69
N HIS A 170 -3.22 21.28 -8.29
CA HIS A 170 -4.39 21.84 -8.98
C HIS A 170 -3.99 22.34 -10.35
N LYS A 171 -4.70 21.87 -11.40
CA LYS A 171 -4.40 22.21 -12.80
C LYS A 171 -2.90 22.03 -13.15
N ASP A 172 -2.40 20.84 -12.82
CA ASP A 172 -0.99 20.45 -13.01
C ASP A 172 0.04 21.36 -12.29
N SER A 173 -0.39 22.17 -11.32
CA SER A 173 0.49 23.02 -10.52
C SER A 173 0.45 22.63 -9.04
N ILE A 174 1.61 22.47 -8.41
CA ILE A 174 1.68 22.31 -6.96
C ILE A 174 1.30 23.64 -6.31
N ILE A 175 0.17 23.68 -5.63
CA ILE A 175 -0.31 24.85 -4.90
C ILE A 175 -0.02 24.81 -3.41
N LEU A 176 0.27 23.61 -2.89
CA LEU A 176 0.72 23.36 -1.53
C LEU A 176 1.64 22.14 -1.49
N GLU A 177 2.75 22.27 -0.80
CA GLU A 177 3.64 21.14 -0.50
C GLU A 177 4.25 21.39 0.89
N ARG A 178 4.01 20.47 1.83
CA ARG A 178 4.47 20.61 3.22
C ARG A 178 4.90 19.25 3.76
N TYR A 179 5.95 19.26 4.58
CA TYR A 179 6.55 18.08 5.22
C TYR A 179 6.72 18.29 6.71
N ALA A 180 6.56 17.24 7.50
CA ALA A 180 6.92 17.24 8.91
C ALA A 180 8.45 17.19 9.09
N ASN A 181 8.92 17.51 10.29
CA ASN A 181 10.34 17.37 10.61
C ASN A 181 10.84 15.95 10.34
N GLY A 182 11.99 15.83 9.68
CA GLY A 182 12.60 14.56 9.30
C GLY A 182 12.04 13.94 8.01
N TYR A 183 11.17 14.67 7.30
CA TYR A 183 10.65 14.31 5.98
C TYR A 183 10.83 15.45 4.99
N ASP A 184 11.03 15.13 3.73
CA ASP A 184 11.15 16.09 2.65
C ASP A 184 10.58 15.52 1.33
N LYS A 185 10.82 16.23 0.22
CA LYS A 185 10.34 15.87 -1.11
C LYS A 185 10.94 14.56 -1.66
N ASP A 186 12.10 14.18 -1.14
CA ASP A 186 12.88 13.02 -1.58
C ASP A 186 12.65 11.79 -0.67
N THR A 187 11.91 11.96 0.44
CA THR A 187 11.63 10.86 1.37
C THR A 187 10.55 9.94 0.83
N GLU A 188 10.88 8.67 0.60
CA GLU A 188 9.94 7.62 0.23
C GLU A 188 9.11 7.19 1.45
N ILE A 189 7.81 7.17 1.28
CA ILE A 189 6.87 6.75 2.32
C ILE A 189 6.07 5.56 1.82
N LEU A 190 5.91 4.55 2.67
CA LEU A 190 5.12 3.36 2.35
C LEU A 190 3.67 3.72 2.06
N GLY A 191 3.21 3.38 0.87
CA GLY A 191 1.83 3.62 0.42
C GLY A 191 0.82 2.65 1.00
N TRP A 192 1.29 1.51 1.60
CA TRP A 192 0.42 0.43 2.04
C TRP A 192 -0.55 0.01 0.92
N SER A 193 -1.84 -0.08 1.22
CA SER A 193 -2.84 -0.54 0.26
C SER A 193 -3.04 0.35 -0.98
N MET A 194 -2.38 1.52 -1.07
CA MET A 194 -2.31 2.26 -2.34
C MET A 194 -1.60 1.44 -3.43
N THR A 195 -0.79 0.46 -3.05
CA THR A 195 -0.18 -0.53 -3.96
C THR A 195 -1.23 -1.29 -4.78
N LYS A 196 -2.43 -1.54 -4.22
CA LYS A 196 -3.53 -2.17 -4.95
C LYS A 196 -3.93 -1.37 -6.20
N SER A 197 -3.88 -0.04 -6.09
CA SER A 197 -4.17 0.84 -7.22
C SER A 197 -3.07 0.78 -8.30
N ILE A 198 -1.81 0.52 -7.93
CA ILE A 198 -0.75 0.19 -8.89
C ILE A 198 -1.07 -1.12 -9.63
N MET A 199 -1.59 -2.14 -8.92
CA MET A 199 -2.03 -3.39 -9.56
C MET A 199 -3.18 -3.16 -10.55
N ASN A 200 -4.14 -2.28 -10.25
CA ASN A 200 -5.17 -1.89 -11.20
C ASN A 200 -4.56 -1.27 -12.47
N THR A 201 -3.56 -0.39 -12.31
CA THR A 201 -2.83 0.22 -13.43
C THR A 201 -2.13 -0.84 -14.28
N TRP A 202 -1.44 -1.81 -13.63
CA TRP A 202 -0.76 -2.91 -14.33
C TRP A 202 -1.74 -3.72 -15.19
N VAL A 203 -2.86 -4.16 -14.58
CA VAL A 203 -3.91 -4.88 -15.31
C VAL A 203 -4.46 -4.02 -16.45
N GLY A 204 -4.74 -2.72 -16.21
CA GLY A 204 -5.24 -1.79 -17.22
C GLY A 204 -4.31 -1.66 -18.43
N MET A 205 -3.01 -1.58 -18.21
CA MET A 205 -2.02 -1.54 -19.30
C MET A 205 -2.00 -2.83 -20.10
N MET A 206 -2.06 -3.98 -19.44
CA MET A 206 -2.13 -5.28 -20.13
C MET A 206 -3.45 -5.48 -20.89
N VAL A 207 -4.56 -4.95 -20.37
CA VAL A 207 -5.85 -4.92 -21.11
C VAL A 207 -5.75 -4.01 -22.34
N LYS A 208 -5.13 -2.85 -22.21
CA LYS A 208 -4.88 -1.94 -23.35
C LYS A 208 -4.06 -2.62 -24.45
N ASP A 209 -3.07 -3.40 -24.05
CA ASP A 209 -2.19 -4.13 -24.97
C ASP A 209 -2.87 -5.43 -25.51
N SER A 210 -4.14 -5.69 -25.17
CA SER A 210 -4.91 -6.89 -25.55
C SER A 210 -4.28 -8.21 -25.04
N LEU A 211 -3.51 -8.14 -23.95
CA LEU A 211 -2.90 -9.29 -23.30
C LEU A 211 -3.81 -9.92 -22.25
N LEU A 212 -4.74 -9.15 -21.70
CA LEU A 212 -5.71 -9.58 -20.68
C LEU A 212 -7.11 -9.09 -21.00
N ASP A 213 -8.10 -9.82 -20.47
CA ASP A 213 -9.49 -9.39 -20.36
C ASP A 213 -9.93 -9.54 -18.90
N VAL A 214 -10.57 -8.53 -18.35
CA VAL A 214 -11.07 -8.59 -16.96
C VAL A 214 -12.14 -9.67 -16.77
N ALA A 215 -12.81 -10.10 -17.84
CA ALA A 215 -13.77 -11.21 -17.84
C ALA A 215 -13.11 -12.59 -17.80
N ASN A 216 -11.77 -12.69 -17.93
CA ASN A 216 -11.08 -13.98 -17.89
C ASN A 216 -11.39 -14.70 -16.58
N LYS A 217 -11.74 -15.98 -16.72
CA LYS A 217 -11.97 -16.97 -15.66
C LYS A 217 -10.93 -18.09 -15.77
N THR A 218 -11.04 -19.10 -14.92
CA THR A 218 -10.07 -20.21 -14.89
C THR A 218 -8.63 -19.71 -14.80
N LEU A 219 -8.43 -18.74 -13.87
CA LEU A 219 -7.16 -18.02 -13.75
C LEU A 219 -6.00 -18.90 -13.28
N PHE A 220 -6.31 -20.00 -12.58
CA PHE A 220 -5.34 -20.94 -11.99
C PHE A 220 -5.80 -22.38 -12.16
N GLN A 221 -4.85 -23.28 -12.40
CA GLN A 221 -5.14 -24.72 -12.54
C GLN A 221 -5.69 -25.32 -11.24
N GLU A 222 -5.24 -24.83 -10.10
CA GLU A 222 -5.65 -25.25 -8.76
C GLU A 222 -7.14 -25.01 -8.48
N TRP A 223 -7.79 -24.16 -9.27
CA TRP A 223 -9.21 -23.84 -9.14
C TRP A 223 -10.12 -24.59 -10.10
N ASN A 224 -9.55 -25.38 -11.04
CA ASN A 224 -10.34 -26.00 -12.12
C ASN A 224 -11.34 -27.05 -11.63
N ASP A 225 -11.07 -27.68 -10.49
CA ASP A 225 -11.86 -28.79 -9.97
C ASP A 225 -13.02 -28.35 -9.05
N ASP A 226 -13.12 -27.05 -8.75
CA ASP A 226 -14.18 -26.51 -7.88
C ASP A 226 -14.76 -25.18 -8.40
N GLU A 227 -15.68 -24.57 -7.63
CA GLU A 227 -16.39 -23.36 -8.05
C GLU A 227 -15.49 -22.11 -8.12
N ARG A 228 -14.26 -22.15 -7.59
CA ARG A 228 -13.29 -21.05 -7.72
C ARG A 228 -12.86 -20.81 -9.16
N LYS A 229 -13.04 -21.79 -10.06
CA LYS A 229 -12.83 -21.61 -11.51
C LYS A 229 -13.68 -20.48 -12.11
N ASP A 230 -14.79 -20.12 -11.47
CA ASP A 230 -15.68 -19.05 -11.90
C ASP A 230 -15.26 -17.66 -11.43
N ILE A 231 -14.24 -17.57 -10.56
CA ILE A 231 -13.64 -16.29 -10.17
C ILE A 231 -12.97 -15.67 -11.39
N SER A 232 -13.46 -14.48 -11.77
CA SER A 232 -12.85 -13.70 -12.86
C SER A 232 -11.85 -12.67 -12.34
N LEU A 233 -11.00 -12.17 -13.24
CA LEU A 233 -10.11 -11.05 -12.91
C LEU A 233 -10.89 -9.81 -12.49
N HIS A 234 -12.09 -9.59 -13.06
CA HIS A 234 -13.04 -8.56 -12.60
C HIS A 234 -13.43 -8.75 -11.13
N ASN A 235 -13.77 -9.98 -10.72
CA ASN A 235 -14.13 -10.26 -9.33
C ASN A 235 -12.98 -9.96 -8.38
N LEU A 236 -11.75 -10.31 -8.75
CA LEU A 236 -10.56 -10.01 -7.96
C LEU A 236 -10.34 -8.50 -7.82
N LEU A 237 -10.39 -7.74 -8.93
CA LEU A 237 -10.23 -6.27 -8.92
C LEU A 237 -11.28 -5.57 -8.07
N ASN A 238 -12.51 -6.08 -8.06
CA ASN A 238 -13.63 -5.50 -7.33
C ASN A 238 -13.81 -6.03 -5.90
N MET A 239 -12.87 -6.85 -5.39
CA MET A 239 -12.97 -7.45 -4.05
C MET A 239 -14.22 -8.31 -3.87
N GLN A 240 -14.60 -9.04 -4.91
CA GLN A 240 -15.78 -9.90 -4.97
C GLN A 240 -15.41 -11.35 -5.35
N SER A 241 -14.24 -11.82 -4.91
CA SER A 241 -13.78 -13.19 -5.18
C SER A 241 -14.69 -14.25 -4.54
N GLY A 242 -15.26 -13.95 -3.38
CA GLY A 242 -16.00 -14.91 -2.55
C GLY A 242 -15.11 -15.87 -1.76
N LEU A 243 -13.78 -15.72 -1.81
CA LEU A 243 -12.85 -16.51 -1.00
C LEU A 243 -12.98 -16.12 0.47
N GLU A 244 -12.85 -17.08 1.37
CA GLU A 244 -12.77 -16.84 2.82
C GLU A 244 -11.58 -15.94 3.14
N TRP A 245 -11.83 -14.81 3.80
CA TRP A 245 -10.78 -13.86 4.13
C TRP A 245 -11.10 -13.04 5.37
N GLU A 246 -10.08 -12.77 6.17
CA GLU A 246 -10.16 -11.87 7.32
C GLU A 246 -9.01 -10.86 7.27
N GLU A 247 -9.36 -9.58 7.08
CA GLU A 247 -8.41 -8.47 6.98
C GLU A 247 -8.17 -7.83 8.35
N VAL A 248 -7.69 -8.60 9.33
CA VAL A 248 -7.40 -8.15 10.68
C VAL A 248 -5.90 -8.15 10.91
N TYR A 249 -5.35 -7.02 11.39
CA TYR A 249 -3.91 -6.83 11.62
C TYR A 249 -3.51 -6.86 13.10
N SER A 250 -4.45 -6.77 14.04
CA SER A 250 -4.20 -6.85 15.49
C SER A 250 -4.08 -8.27 16.02
N GLU A 251 -4.45 -9.27 15.21
CA GLU A 251 -4.52 -10.67 15.58
C GLU A 251 -3.78 -11.55 14.56
N ILE A 252 -3.68 -12.85 14.85
CA ILE A 252 -3.25 -13.85 13.85
C ILE A 252 -4.43 -14.10 12.90
N SER A 253 -4.33 -13.60 11.69
CA SER A 253 -5.34 -13.69 10.64
C SER A 253 -4.73 -14.22 9.33
N PRO A 254 -5.52 -14.56 8.32
CA PRO A 254 -5.01 -14.83 6.97
C PRO A 254 -4.10 -13.70 6.45
N ALA A 255 -4.48 -12.44 6.66
CA ALA A 255 -3.71 -11.28 6.22
C ALA A 255 -2.33 -11.18 6.88
N THR A 256 -2.25 -11.34 8.22
CA THR A 256 -0.97 -11.28 8.94
C THR A 256 -0.09 -12.50 8.69
N LYS A 257 -0.66 -13.70 8.55
CA LYS A 257 0.08 -14.90 8.14
C LYS A 257 0.67 -14.74 6.75
N MET A 258 -0.12 -14.26 5.80
CA MET A 258 0.30 -14.02 4.43
C MET A 258 1.48 -13.05 4.37
N LEU A 259 1.37 -11.87 5.00
CA LEU A 259 2.38 -10.82 4.88
C LEU A 259 3.67 -11.07 5.67
N TYR A 260 3.58 -11.84 6.79
CA TYR A 260 4.68 -11.89 7.76
C TYR A 260 5.18 -13.30 8.07
N ASN A 261 4.45 -14.34 7.71
CA ASN A 261 4.81 -15.73 8.00
C ASN A 261 4.69 -16.65 6.77
N SER A 262 4.78 -16.09 5.56
CA SER A 262 4.72 -16.85 4.31
C SER A 262 5.80 -16.43 3.34
N GLU A 263 6.34 -17.40 2.63
CA GLU A 263 7.27 -17.19 1.52
C GLU A 263 6.54 -16.72 0.24
N ASP A 264 5.28 -17.15 0.04
CA ASP A 264 4.45 -16.89 -1.14
C ASP A 264 3.11 -16.29 -0.72
N ASN A 265 3.03 -14.97 -0.76
CA ASN A 265 1.84 -14.26 -0.34
C ASN A 265 0.62 -14.60 -1.23
N GLY A 266 0.83 -14.67 -2.54
CA GLY A 266 -0.24 -15.04 -3.47
C GLY A 266 -0.72 -16.47 -3.28
N GLY A 267 0.18 -17.40 -2.95
CA GLY A 267 -0.13 -18.80 -2.68
C GLY A 267 -0.99 -19.02 -1.45
N VAL A 268 -0.74 -18.25 -0.37
CA VAL A 268 -1.62 -18.31 0.84
C VAL A 268 -3.05 -17.93 0.51
N ALA A 269 -3.24 -16.86 -0.25
CA ALA A 269 -4.57 -16.38 -0.61
C ALA A 269 -5.26 -17.30 -1.65
N LEU A 270 -4.49 -17.81 -2.61
CA LEU A 270 -4.96 -18.76 -3.63
C LEU A 270 -5.53 -20.05 -3.01
N GLY A 271 -4.95 -20.48 -1.88
CA GLY A 271 -5.35 -21.69 -1.15
C GLY A 271 -6.61 -21.53 -0.29
N GLN A 272 -7.19 -20.33 -0.16
CA GLN A 272 -8.39 -20.13 0.65
C GLN A 272 -9.61 -20.82 0.02
N PRO A 273 -10.53 -21.38 0.85
CA PRO A 273 -11.77 -21.96 0.35
C PRO A 273 -12.72 -20.86 -0.14
N LEU A 274 -13.69 -21.25 -0.96
CA LEU A 274 -14.79 -20.37 -1.37
C LEU A 274 -15.86 -20.35 -0.25
N GLU A 275 -16.24 -19.16 0.20
CA GLU A 275 -17.30 -18.92 1.17
C GLU A 275 -18.58 -18.42 0.51
N PHE A 276 -18.44 -17.56 -0.51
CA PHE A 276 -19.55 -16.98 -1.26
C PHE A 276 -19.36 -17.21 -2.76
N ALA A 277 -20.47 -17.27 -3.50
CA ALA A 277 -20.37 -17.32 -4.96
C ALA A 277 -19.64 -16.09 -5.52
N PRO A 278 -18.73 -16.23 -6.50
CA PRO A 278 -18.00 -15.12 -7.08
C PRO A 278 -18.93 -14.00 -7.58
N GLY A 279 -18.60 -12.75 -7.27
CA GLY A 279 -19.38 -11.57 -7.68
C GLY A 279 -20.58 -11.23 -6.80
N THR A 280 -20.88 -12.03 -5.76
CA THR A 280 -22.10 -11.82 -4.94
C THR A 280 -21.84 -11.09 -3.62
N TYR A 281 -20.64 -11.21 -3.07
CA TYR A 281 -20.25 -10.64 -1.79
C TYR A 281 -19.00 -9.80 -1.94
N TRP A 282 -19.00 -8.61 -1.34
CA TRP A 282 -17.84 -7.73 -1.30
C TRP A 282 -17.13 -7.84 0.03
N GLU A 283 -15.85 -8.15 -0.01
CA GLU A 283 -14.98 -8.19 1.15
C GLU A 283 -13.60 -7.69 0.80
N TYR A 284 -13.15 -6.66 1.52
CA TYR A 284 -11.82 -6.09 1.31
C TYR A 284 -10.74 -7.10 1.67
N SER A 285 -9.87 -7.43 0.72
CA SER A 285 -8.90 -8.49 0.85
C SER A 285 -7.54 -8.14 0.27
N SER A 286 -6.51 -8.08 1.11
CA SER A 286 -5.11 -8.04 0.65
C SER A 286 -4.71 -9.32 -0.07
N GLY A 287 -5.31 -10.46 0.31
CA GLY A 287 -5.10 -11.73 -0.38
C GLY A 287 -5.50 -11.67 -1.84
N THR A 288 -6.68 -11.14 -2.13
CA THR A 288 -7.18 -10.97 -3.50
C THR A 288 -6.20 -10.20 -4.39
N SER A 289 -5.58 -9.14 -3.87
CA SER A 289 -4.60 -8.35 -4.63
C SER A 289 -3.29 -9.11 -4.87
N ASN A 290 -2.87 -9.96 -3.94
CA ASN A 290 -1.70 -10.83 -4.12
C ASN A 290 -2.00 -12.01 -5.07
N ILE A 291 -3.24 -12.48 -5.15
CA ILE A 291 -3.68 -13.41 -6.21
C ILE A 291 -3.53 -12.76 -7.59
N ILE A 292 -3.94 -11.48 -7.74
CA ILE A 292 -3.73 -10.74 -8.99
C ILE A 292 -2.23 -10.67 -9.32
N SER A 293 -1.38 -10.35 -8.36
CA SER A 293 0.07 -10.32 -8.57
C SER A 293 0.62 -11.65 -9.05
N LYS A 294 0.19 -12.76 -8.43
CA LYS A 294 0.55 -14.12 -8.84
C LYS A 294 0.03 -14.46 -10.23
N TYR A 295 -1.20 -14.06 -10.55
CA TYR A 295 -1.78 -14.23 -11.88
C TYR A 295 -0.99 -13.46 -12.94
N LEU A 296 -0.63 -12.22 -12.68
CA LEU A 296 0.19 -11.41 -13.58
C LEU A 296 1.56 -12.04 -13.82
N ARG A 297 2.22 -12.58 -12.78
CA ARG A 297 3.49 -13.29 -12.94
C ARG A 297 3.39 -14.45 -13.96
N ASN A 298 2.28 -15.17 -13.96
CA ASN A 298 2.05 -16.29 -14.86
C ASN A 298 1.83 -15.86 -16.32
N GLN A 299 1.65 -14.56 -16.60
CA GLN A 299 1.52 -14.03 -17.95
C GLN A 299 2.86 -13.80 -18.66
N PHE A 300 3.97 -13.91 -17.94
CA PHE A 300 5.31 -13.65 -18.47
C PHE A 300 6.08 -14.95 -18.66
N ASN A 301 6.67 -15.13 -19.84
CA ASN A 301 7.53 -16.27 -20.14
C ASN A 301 8.89 -16.15 -19.45
N ALA A 302 9.44 -14.94 -19.34
CA ALA A 302 10.68 -14.68 -18.65
C ALA A 302 10.39 -13.95 -17.32
N TYR A 303 11.05 -14.40 -16.25
CA TYR A 303 10.89 -13.80 -14.93
C TYR A 303 11.42 -12.36 -14.88
N ASP A 304 12.48 -12.08 -15.62
CA ASP A 304 13.04 -10.73 -15.73
C ASP A 304 12.04 -9.73 -16.32
N ASP A 305 11.26 -10.14 -17.31
CA ASP A 305 10.22 -9.28 -17.92
C ASP A 305 9.10 -8.95 -16.91
N TYR A 306 8.73 -9.95 -16.07
CA TYR A 306 7.80 -9.71 -14.97
C TYR A 306 8.33 -8.70 -13.96
N LEU A 307 9.58 -8.87 -13.52
CA LEU A 307 10.20 -7.95 -12.55
C LEU A 307 10.34 -6.54 -13.11
N ARG A 308 10.61 -6.42 -14.40
CA ARG A 308 10.79 -5.10 -15.04
C ARG A 308 9.49 -4.38 -15.34
N PHE A 309 8.39 -5.08 -15.53
CA PHE A 309 7.14 -4.48 -16.01
C PHE A 309 6.65 -3.27 -15.18
N PRO A 310 6.56 -3.30 -13.84
CA PRO A 310 6.16 -2.13 -13.06
C PRO A 310 7.09 -0.93 -13.28
N HIS A 311 8.39 -1.17 -13.40
CA HIS A 311 9.36 -0.11 -13.65
C HIS A 311 9.23 0.44 -15.05
N ASP A 312 9.41 -0.39 -16.08
CA ASP A 312 9.47 0.03 -17.49
C ASP A 312 8.14 0.64 -17.97
N ARG A 313 7.01 0.12 -17.48
CA ARG A 313 5.68 0.44 -18.01
C ARG A 313 4.88 1.41 -17.13
N ILE A 314 5.11 1.43 -15.82
CA ILE A 314 4.36 2.29 -14.89
C ILE A 314 5.27 3.39 -14.36
N PHE A 315 6.29 3.03 -13.57
CA PHE A 315 7.07 4.01 -12.83
C PHE A 315 7.90 4.92 -13.74
N ASP A 316 8.63 4.36 -14.68
CA ASP A 316 9.44 5.14 -15.64
C ASP A 316 8.56 6.00 -16.54
N LYS A 317 7.41 5.45 -17.00
CA LYS A 317 6.47 6.21 -17.82
C LYS A 317 5.87 7.40 -17.08
N LEU A 318 5.56 7.24 -15.80
CA LEU A 318 4.99 8.29 -14.94
C LEU A 318 6.05 9.15 -14.28
N HIS A 319 7.34 8.90 -14.54
CA HIS A 319 8.47 9.55 -13.86
C HIS A 319 8.44 9.39 -12.32
N MET A 320 7.92 8.25 -11.85
CA MET A 320 7.93 7.86 -10.43
C MET A 320 9.26 7.20 -10.07
N ASN A 321 10.36 7.95 -10.19
CA ASN A 321 11.72 7.41 -10.11
C ASN A 321 12.08 6.88 -8.72
N SER A 322 11.42 7.36 -7.67
CA SER A 322 11.59 6.89 -6.29
C SER A 322 10.84 5.58 -6.00
N ALA A 323 9.92 5.17 -6.89
CA ALA A 323 9.05 4.04 -6.60
C ALA A 323 9.81 2.72 -6.45
N VAL A 324 9.59 2.05 -5.32
CA VAL A 324 10.09 0.70 -5.00
C VAL A 324 8.92 -0.17 -4.60
N MET A 325 8.62 -1.18 -5.40
CA MET A 325 7.60 -2.17 -5.09
C MET A 325 8.28 -3.46 -4.63
N GLU A 326 7.99 -3.89 -3.40
CA GLU A 326 8.69 -5.01 -2.77
C GLU A 326 8.12 -6.35 -3.21
N VAL A 327 8.98 -7.38 -3.21
CA VAL A 327 8.61 -8.76 -3.49
C VAL A 327 8.62 -9.62 -2.24
N ASP A 328 7.94 -10.76 -2.26
CA ASP A 328 8.06 -11.82 -1.28
C ASP A 328 9.24 -12.77 -1.59
N GLU A 329 9.51 -13.74 -0.72
CA GLU A 329 10.62 -14.69 -0.88
C GLU A 329 10.41 -15.65 -2.07
N ALA A 330 9.15 -15.86 -2.52
CA ALA A 330 8.88 -16.58 -3.76
C ALA A 330 9.11 -15.72 -5.02
N GLY A 331 9.41 -14.42 -4.85
CA GLY A 331 9.70 -13.47 -5.92
C GLY A 331 8.44 -12.89 -6.59
N GLY A 332 7.28 -13.00 -5.97
CA GLY A 332 6.07 -12.31 -6.38
C GLY A 332 6.04 -10.88 -5.81
N TYR A 333 5.61 -9.88 -6.58
CA TYR A 333 5.36 -8.55 -6.03
C TYR A 333 4.25 -8.62 -4.98
N ILE A 334 4.46 -7.97 -3.83
CA ILE A 334 3.43 -7.87 -2.77
C ILE A 334 2.42 -6.80 -3.21
N GLY A 335 1.55 -7.17 -4.15
CA GLY A 335 0.62 -6.26 -4.81
C GLY A 335 -0.44 -5.64 -3.91
N SER A 336 -0.54 -6.12 -2.68
CA SER A 336 -1.50 -5.60 -1.69
C SER A 336 -1.00 -4.40 -0.91
N SER A 337 0.34 -4.22 -0.70
CA SER A 337 0.78 -3.42 0.45
C SER A 337 2.12 -2.71 0.36
N TYR A 338 3.09 -3.18 -0.40
CA TYR A 338 4.48 -2.75 -0.25
C TYR A 338 5.02 -2.00 -1.47
N CYS A 339 4.46 -0.81 -1.73
CA CYS A 339 5.06 0.16 -2.64
C CYS A 339 5.46 1.42 -1.85
N TYR A 340 6.74 1.75 -1.89
CA TYR A 340 7.31 2.99 -1.38
C TYR A 340 7.43 3.99 -2.53
N ALA A 341 7.12 5.25 -2.30
CA ALA A 341 7.38 6.34 -3.24
C ALA A 341 7.32 7.68 -2.51
N THR A 342 7.91 8.71 -3.10
CA THR A 342 7.79 10.08 -2.61
C THR A 342 6.37 10.61 -2.75
N THR A 343 6.04 11.64 -1.99
CA THR A 343 4.73 12.31 -2.06
C THR A 343 4.46 12.86 -3.46
N ARG A 344 5.49 13.37 -4.14
CA ARG A 344 5.39 13.84 -5.53
C ARG A 344 5.09 12.71 -6.50
N ASP A 345 5.70 11.55 -6.33
CA ASP A 345 5.45 10.39 -7.19
C ASP A 345 4.02 9.86 -7.02
N TRP A 346 3.50 9.84 -5.80
CA TRP A 346 2.09 9.53 -5.57
C TRP A 346 1.15 10.57 -6.22
N ALA A 347 1.54 11.85 -6.30
CA ALA A 347 0.77 12.85 -7.03
C ALA A 347 0.81 12.61 -8.54
N ARG A 348 1.97 12.20 -9.12
CA ARG A 348 2.08 11.76 -10.52
C ARG A 348 1.15 10.58 -10.81
N PHE A 349 1.13 9.59 -9.92
CA PHE A 349 0.21 8.47 -10.01
C PHE A 349 -1.26 8.92 -10.05
N GLY A 350 -1.65 9.80 -9.14
CA GLY A 350 -3.00 10.37 -9.12
C GLY A 350 -3.35 11.12 -10.40
N THR A 351 -2.37 11.82 -10.99
CA THR A 351 -2.55 12.59 -12.23
C THR A 351 -2.91 11.68 -13.41
N LEU A 352 -2.35 10.47 -13.52
CA LEU A 352 -2.74 9.51 -14.56
C LEU A 352 -4.25 9.27 -14.56
N TYR A 353 -4.83 9.06 -13.39
CA TYR A 353 -6.28 8.82 -13.24
C TYR A 353 -7.11 10.10 -13.37
N LEU A 354 -6.59 11.24 -12.92
CA LEU A 354 -7.23 12.54 -13.13
C LEU A 354 -7.33 12.89 -14.63
N ARG A 355 -6.36 12.47 -15.44
CA ARG A 355 -6.26 12.67 -16.89
C ARG A 355 -6.81 11.47 -17.69
N ASP A 356 -7.73 10.70 -17.14
CA ASP A 356 -8.39 9.58 -17.81
C ASP A 356 -7.42 8.58 -18.46
N GLY A 357 -6.33 8.24 -17.77
CA GLY A 357 -5.33 7.29 -18.26
C GLY A 357 -4.41 7.84 -19.36
N VAL A 358 -4.40 9.15 -19.57
CA VAL A 358 -3.49 9.83 -20.50
C VAL A 358 -2.37 10.51 -19.72
N TRP A 359 -1.12 10.26 -20.10
CA TRP A 359 0.05 10.85 -19.50
C TRP A 359 0.86 11.61 -20.57
N ASN A 360 1.01 12.92 -20.40
CA ASN A 360 1.75 13.80 -21.33
C ASN A 360 1.40 13.54 -22.83
N GLY A 361 0.11 13.36 -23.12
CA GLY A 361 -0.40 13.11 -24.48
C GLY A 361 -0.37 11.63 -24.91
N GLU A 362 0.29 10.73 -24.18
CA GLU A 362 0.27 9.28 -24.42
C GLU A 362 -0.85 8.61 -23.60
N ARG A 363 -1.74 7.86 -24.25
CA ARG A 363 -2.74 7.06 -23.55
C ARG A 363 -2.09 5.78 -23.02
N LEU A 364 -2.02 5.65 -21.70
CA LEU A 364 -1.43 4.50 -21.01
C LEU A 364 -2.48 3.47 -20.59
N LEU A 365 -3.71 3.90 -20.28
CA LEU A 365 -4.83 3.02 -19.89
C LEU A 365 -5.89 3.00 -20.99
N PRO A 366 -6.70 1.93 -21.13
CA PRO A 366 -7.76 1.88 -22.13
C PRO A 366 -8.77 3.00 -21.92
N GLU A 367 -9.45 3.43 -22.99
CA GLU A 367 -10.63 4.30 -22.86
C GLU A 367 -11.69 3.65 -21.98
N GLY A 368 -12.27 4.44 -21.07
CA GLY A 368 -13.26 3.96 -20.11
C GLY A 368 -12.68 3.19 -18.91
N TRP A 369 -11.34 2.99 -18.84
CA TRP A 369 -10.73 2.28 -17.70
C TRP A 369 -10.91 3.01 -16.38
N VAL A 370 -10.79 4.34 -16.39
CA VAL A 370 -11.01 5.16 -15.17
C VAL A 370 -12.46 5.11 -14.73
N ASP A 371 -13.41 5.13 -15.67
CA ASP A 371 -14.84 4.96 -15.36
C ASP A 371 -15.11 3.55 -14.81
N TYR A 372 -14.53 2.52 -15.40
CA TYR A 372 -14.58 1.16 -14.86
C TYR A 372 -14.01 1.12 -13.43
N THR A 373 -12.86 1.74 -13.20
CA THR A 373 -12.16 1.77 -11.90
C THR A 373 -13.01 2.41 -10.80
N LYS A 374 -13.69 3.51 -11.08
CA LYS A 374 -14.50 4.23 -10.11
C LYS A 374 -15.97 3.79 -10.03
N THR A 375 -16.39 2.83 -10.88
CA THR A 375 -17.73 2.24 -10.79
C THR A 375 -17.81 1.34 -9.55
N PRO A 376 -18.73 1.61 -8.61
CA PRO A 376 -18.80 0.82 -7.39
C PRO A 376 -19.17 -0.64 -7.65
N ALA A 377 -18.47 -1.56 -7.03
CA ALA A 377 -18.83 -2.96 -6.97
C ALA A 377 -20.21 -3.12 -6.29
N THR A 378 -21.04 -4.03 -6.81
CA THR A 378 -22.49 -4.12 -6.47
C THR A 378 -22.78 -4.27 -4.97
N SER A 379 -21.93 -4.97 -4.21
CA SER A 379 -22.12 -5.17 -2.77
C SER A 379 -21.22 -4.30 -1.89
N SER A 380 -20.53 -3.30 -2.45
CA SER A 380 -19.61 -2.42 -1.71
C SER A 380 -20.31 -1.24 -1.01
N ASN A 381 -21.62 -1.09 -1.13
CA ASN A 381 -22.36 0.07 -0.65
C ASN A 381 -21.81 1.40 -1.19
N GLY A 382 -21.43 1.43 -2.46
CA GLY A 382 -20.90 2.62 -3.12
C GLY A 382 -19.51 3.05 -2.69
N ARG A 383 -18.75 2.18 -2.01
CA ARG A 383 -17.47 2.54 -1.38
C ARG A 383 -16.24 2.10 -2.16
N TYR A 384 -16.36 1.09 -3.02
CA TYR A 384 -15.20 0.46 -3.66
C TYR A 384 -15.49 0.07 -5.10
N GLY A 385 -14.56 0.35 -5.98
CA GLY A 385 -14.56 -0.09 -7.37
C GLY A 385 -13.38 -1.03 -7.65
N ALA A 386 -12.80 -0.97 -8.84
CA ALA A 386 -11.68 -1.84 -9.16
C ALA A 386 -10.37 -1.33 -8.52
N HIS A 387 -10.04 -1.83 -7.32
CA HIS A 387 -8.86 -1.47 -6.53
C HIS A 387 -8.71 0.04 -6.21
N PHE A 388 -9.83 0.76 -6.21
CA PHE A 388 -9.95 2.14 -5.75
C PHE A 388 -11.14 2.30 -4.82
N TRP A 389 -11.01 3.21 -3.86
CA TRP A 389 -12.10 3.64 -3.02
C TRP A 389 -12.91 4.70 -3.74
N THR A 390 -14.22 4.54 -3.76
CA THR A 390 -15.16 5.49 -4.36
C THR A 390 -15.90 6.25 -3.27
N ASN A 391 -16.41 7.41 -3.62
CA ASN A 391 -17.26 8.22 -2.74
C ASN A 391 -18.66 8.38 -3.34
N ALA A 392 -19.21 7.27 -3.85
CA ALA A 392 -20.55 7.23 -4.37
C ALA A 392 -21.61 7.27 -3.24
N SER A 393 -22.88 7.14 -3.57
CA SER A 393 -23.96 7.20 -2.58
C SER A 393 -24.12 5.86 -1.82
N PRO A 394 -24.26 5.86 -0.48
CA PRO A 394 -24.12 7.02 0.42
C PRO A 394 -22.67 7.46 0.56
N LYS A 395 -22.41 8.76 0.48
CA LYS A 395 -21.05 9.30 0.56
C LYS A 395 -20.40 8.98 1.90
N TYR A 396 -19.19 8.44 1.86
CA TYR A 396 -18.36 8.26 3.04
C TYR A 396 -17.79 9.61 3.53
N TYR A 397 -17.24 10.40 2.61
CA TYR A 397 -16.83 11.79 2.85
C TYR A 397 -17.97 12.71 2.38
N LYS A 398 -18.75 13.22 3.33
CA LYS A 398 -20.01 13.94 3.06
C LYS A 398 -19.81 15.23 2.28
N ASP A 399 -18.73 15.96 2.59
CA ASP A 399 -18.43 17.28 2.02
C ASP A 399 -17.52 17.18 0.78
N ALA A 400 -17.08 15.98 0.41
CA ALA A 400 -16.27 15.81 -0.77
C ALA A 400 -17.07 16.07 -2.06
N PRO A 401 -16.44 16.67 -3.08
CA PRO A 401 -17.06 16.86 -4.39
C PRO A 401 -17.55 15.53 -4.99
N GLU A 402 -18.57 15.63 -5.85
CA GLU A 402 -19.09 14.48 -6.57
C GLU A 402 -18.03 13.90 -7.52
N GLY A 403 -18.04 12.57 -7.67
CA GLY A 403 -17.12 11.85 -8.54
C GLY A 403 -15.70 11.73 -7.99
N MET A 404 -15.44 12.14 -6.74
CA MET A 404 -14.18 11.90 -6.06
C MET A 404 -13.96 10.40 -5.86
N PHE A 405 -12.75 9.94 -6.10
CA PHE A 405 -12.28 8.59 -5.76
C PHE A 405 -10.85 8.65 -5.26
N SER A 406 -10.32 7.56 -4.69
CA SER A 406 -9.03 7.62 -4.04
C SER A 406 -8.32 6.28 -3.95
N ALA A 407 -6.97 6.32 -3.97
CA ALA A 407 -6.12 5.25 -3.49
C ALA A 407 -5.88 5.46 -1.98
N ASN A 408 -6.23 4.46 -1.17
CA ASN A 408 -6.13 4.53 0.29
C ASN A 408 -5.20 3.45 0.84
N GLY A 409 -4.33 3.83 1.76
CA GLY A 409 -3.46 2.93 2.49
C GLY A 409 -3.68 3.01 4.00
N TYR A 410 -3.21 1.99 4.70
CA TYR A 410 -3.18 1.93 6.15
C TYR A 410 -2.44 3.15 6.73
N GLU A 411 -2.68 3.49 8.00
CA GLU A 411 -2.08 4.65 8.67
C GLU A 411 -2.40 6.00 8.00
N GLY A 412 -3.46 6.05 7.18
CA GLY A 412 -3.95 7.29 6.58
C GLY A 412 -3.19 7.75 5.34
N GLN A 413 -2.53 6.85 4.60
CA GLN A 413 -2.00 7.16 3.28
C GLN A 413 -3.15 7.40 2.31
N ARG A 414 -3.13 8.52 1.57
CA ARG A 414 -4.22 8.90 0.67
C ARG A 414 -3.71 9.61 -0.57
N VAL A 415 -4.27 9.22 -1.72
CA VAL A 415 -4.28 10.00 -2.94
C VAL A 415 -5.72 10.23 -3.32
N PHE A 416 -6.26 11.41 -3.02
CA PHE A 416 -7.61 11.81 -3.45
C PHE A 416 -7.54 12.39 -4.85
N ILE A 417 -8.43 11.94 -5.72
CA ILE A 417 -8.57 12.37 -7.11
C ILE A 417 -9.93 13.00 -7.26
N ILE A 418 -9.99 14.28 -7.59
CA ILE A 418 -11.21 15.11 -7.61
C ILE A 418 -11.35 15.75 -8.99
N PRO A 419 -11.92 15.01 -9.98
CA PRO A 419 -11.99 15.47 -11.36
C PRO A 419 -12.75 16.80 -11.54
N SER A 420 -13.83 17.01 -10.78
CA SER A 420 -14.65 18.23 -10.87
C SER A 420 -13.91 19.51 -10.46
N LYS A 421 -12.77 19.38 -9.78
CA LYS A 421 -11.92 20.49 -9.34
C LYS A 421 -10.55 20.48 -10.01
N ASP A 422 -10.27 19.54 -10.92
CA ASP A 422 -8.93 19.32 -11.48
C ASP A 422 -7.86 19.28 -10.36
N LEU A 423 -8.08 18.40 -9.37
CA LEU A 423 -7.40 18.46 -8.09
C LEU A 423 -6.93 17.07 -7.64
N ILE A 424 -5.68 17.01 -7.16
CA ILE A 424 -5.10 15.87 -6.44
C ILE A 424 -4.71 16.35 -5.03
N ILE A 425 -5.04 15.54 -4.03
CA ILE A 425 -4.56 15.74 -2.66
C ILE A 425 -3.83 14.47 -2.25
N VAL A 426 -2.55 14.58 -1.93
CA VAL A 426 -1.75 13.48 -1.38
C VAL A 426 -1.46 13.79 0.08
N ARG A 427 -1.88 12.91 0.97
CA ARG A 427 -1.50 12.95 2.38
C ARG A 427 -0.82 11.64 2.76
N MET A 428 0.40 11.74 3.29
CA MET A 428 1.11 10.61 3.88
C MET A 428 1.25 10.83 5.39
N GLY A 429 1.16 9.76 6.18
CA GLY A 429 1.23 9.90 7.63
C GLY A 429 1.30 8.58 8.38
N LEU A 430 1.01 8.62 9.68
CA LEU A 430 1.03 7.48 10.59
C LEU A 430 -0.18 7.52 11.55
N SER A 431 -1.37 7.83 11.04
CA SER A 431 -2.59 7.90 11.83
C SER A 431 -3.82 7.47 11.04
N SER A 432 -4.60 6.57 11.60
CA SER A 432 -5.88 6.11 11.05
C SER A 432 -7.07 6.99 11.46
N ASN A 433 -6.92 7.80 12.50
CA ASN A 433 -8.00 8.61 13.10
C ASN A 433 -8.01 10.05 12.59
N PHE A 434 -7.57 10.26 11.36
CA PHE A 434 -7.50 11.58 10.76
C PHE A 434 -8.86 11.97 10.15
N ASP A 435 -9.29 13.24 10.35
CA ASP A 435 -10.51 13.77 9.73
C ASP A 435 -10.27 14.18 8.27
N PHE A 436 -10.33 13.20 7.40
CA PHE A 436 -10.19 13.42 5.95
C PHE A 436 -11.34 14.20 5.35
N ASN A 437 -12.57 14.13 5.92
CA ASN A 437 -13.70 14.88 5.41
C ASN A 437 -13.45 16.39 5.53
N SER A 438 -13.01 16.84 6.70
CA SER A 438 -12.66 18.26 6.91
C SER A 438 -11.44 18.68 6.09
N LEU A 439 -10.43 17.83 5.93
CA LEU A 439 -9.28 18.14 5.07
C LEU A 439 -9.72 18.39 3.62
N ILE A 440 -10.48 17.47 3.04
CA ILE A 440 -10.97 17.57 1.66
C ILE A 440 -11.81 18.84 1.51
N LYS A 441 -12.78 19.05 2.43
CA LYS A 441 -13.65 20.22 2.42
C LYS A 441 -12.85 21.52 2.44
N ASN A 442 -11.95 21.69 3.40
CA ASN A 442 -11.20 22.93 3.60
C ASN A 442 -10.27 23.23 2.40
N ILE A 443 -9.67 22.21 1.81
CA ILE A 443 -8.85 22.39 0.59
C ILE A 443 -9.76 22.76 -0.59
N CYS A 444 -10.88 22.06 -0.80
CA CYS A 444 -11.82 22.38 -1.88
C CYS A 444 -12.44 23.78 -1.75
N ASP A 445 -12.72 24.24 -0.52
CA ASP A 445 -13.24 25.58 -0.23
C ASP A 445 -12.19 26.69 -0.43
N SER A 446 -10.92 26.34 -0.53
CA SER A 446 -9.84 27.28 -0.88
C SER A 446 -9.69 27.51 -2.38
N ILE A 447 -10.41 26.73 -3.22
CA ILE A 447 -10.34 26.77 -4.68
C ILE A 447 -11.70 27.22 -5.23
N GLU A 448 -11.72 28.32 -5.95
CA GLU A 448 -12.91 28.82 -6.64
C GLU A 448 -13.41 27.80 -7.67
N ASN A 449 -14.73 27.85 -7.97
CA ASN A 449 -15.35 26.95 -8.95
C ASN A 449 -15.01 27.35 -10.38
#